data_f765b0e29b644c8593dcf0f7e113a6df
#
_entry.id   f765b0e29b644c8593dcf0f7e113a6df
#
_cell.length_a   1.000
_cell.length_b   1.000
_cell.length_c   1.000
_cell.angle_alpha   90.00
_cell.angle_beta   90.00
_cell.angle_gamma   90.00
#
_symmetry.space_group_name_H-M   'P 1'
#
loop_
_entity.id
_entity.type
_entity.pdbx_description
1 polymer ?
#
loop_
_entity_poly.entity_id
_entity_poly.type
_entity_poly.pdbx_seq_one_letter_code
_entity_poly.pdbx_strand_id
1 'polypeptide(L)'
;MARYTGPVCRLCRREKMKLFLKGAKCDTMKCPIERRPYPPGIHGRGRIRESEYMLQLREKQKARRIYGLLEKQFRNLYAQAAGQTGITGENLLRMLEQRLDNVVFRGGFASTRNQSRQWVRHGHVTVNGKRVTIPSFQVRKGDVVQLSPKARNMIVVRHNLDTLDRIVPQWLDAVPAEAQVTVRELPLREQIDVPVREQLIVELYSK
;
A
#
# COMPACT_ATOMS: atom_id res chain seq x y z
N MET A 1 -9.91 6.03 11.83
CA MET A 1 -9.68 6.44 10.43
C MET A 1 -10.51 5.57 9.49
N ALA A 2 -11.37 6.17 8.67
CA ALA A 2 -12.24 5.41 7.76
C ALA A 2 -11.43 4.67 6.68
N ARG A 3 -11.92 3.51 6.25
CA ARG A 3 -11.30 2.65 5.21
C ARG A 3 -12.40 2.00 4.37
N TYR A 4 -12.01 1.44 3.22
CA TYR A 4 -12.90 0.60 2.45
C TYR A 4 -13.05 -0.77 3.15
N THR A 5 -14.27 -1.17 3.48
CA THR A 5 -14.61 -2.43 4.17
C THR A 5 -15.33 -3.44 3.28
N GLY A 6 -15.67 -3.06 2.06
CA GLY A 6 -16.35 -3.92 1.10
C GLY A 6 -15.44 -4.98 0.47
N PRO A 7 -15.97 -5.78 -0.47
CA PRO A 7 -15.27 -6.88 -1.11
C PRO A 7 -14.14 -6.39 -2.04
N VAL A 8 -12.89 -6.55 -1.60
CA VAL A 8 -11.68 -6.03 -2.28
C VAL A 8 -11.41 -6.67 -3.65
N CYS A 9 -11.84 -7.91 -3.90
CA CYS A 9 -11.65 -8.55 -5.21
C CYS A 9 -12.41 -7.84 -6.36
N ARG A 10 -13.50 -7.10 -6.04
CA ARG A 10 -14.17 -6.24 -7.02
C ARG A 10 -13.29 -5.10 -7.48
N LEU A 11 -12.39 -4.63 -6.60
CA LEU A 11 -11.46 -3.55 -6.91
C LEU A 11 -10.41 -4.01 -7.93
N CYS A 12 -9.81 -5.20 -7.73
CA CYS A 12 -8.88 -5.80 -8.70
C CYS A 12 -9.54 -5.99 -10.06
N ARG A 13 -10.75 -6.57 -10.08
CA ARG A 13 -11.50 -6.78 -11.34
C ARG A 13 -11.83 -5.46 -12.05
N ARG A 14 -12.12 -4.39 -11.31
CA ARG A 14 -12.38 -3.07 -11.90
C ARG A 14 -11.13 -2.48 -12.56
N GLU A 15 -9.95 -2.70 -11.97
CA GLU A 15 -8.68 -2.26 -12.54
C GLU A 15 -8.09 -3.24 -13.56
N LYS A 16 -8.77 -4.38 -13.81
CA LYS A 16 -8.36 -5.45 -14.73
C LYS A 16 -6.96 -6.03 -14.42
N MET A 17 -6.51 -5.90 -13.16
CA MET A 17 -5.20 -6.38 -12.71
C MET A 17 -5.20 -6.81 -11.25
N LYS A 18 -4.21 -7.62 -10.85
CA LYS A 18 -4.00 -8.00 -9.45
C LYS A 18 -3.44 -6.80 -8.66
N LEU A 19 -4.11 -6.41 -7.59
CA LEU A 19 -3.65 -5.38 -6.64
C LEU A 19 -3.11 -6.00 -5.34
N PHE A 20 -3.04 -7.33 -5.25
CA PHE A 20 -2.53 -8.10 -4.12
C PHE A 20 -3.11 -7.70 -2.74
N LEU A 21 -4.44 -7.46 -2.70
CA LEU A 21 -5.13 -6.95 -1.50
C LEU A 21 -5.49 -8.03 -0.48
N LYS A 22 -5.35 -9.32 -0.80
CA LYS A 22 -5.67 -10.48 0.06
C LYS A 22 -4.47 -11.38 0.38
N GLY A 23 -3.25 -10.92 0.16
CA GLY A 23 -2.04 -11.70 0.41
C GLY A 23 -1.99 -13.00 -0.40
N ALA A 24 -1.54 -14.10 0.17
CA ALA A 24 -1.31 -15.39 -0.48
C ALA A 24 -2.46 -15.88 -1.38
N LYS A 25 -3.71 -15.55 -1.05
CA LYS A 25 -4.85 -15.89 -1.91
C LYS A 25 -4.76 -15.26 -3.31
N CYS A 26 -4.08 -14.12 -3.47
CA CYS A 26 -3.94 -13.45 -4.76
C CYS A 26 -2.97 -14.18 -5.70
N ASP A 27 -2.10 -15.03 -5.14
CA ASP A 27 -1.09 -15.80 -5.88
C ASP A 27 -1.62 -17.16 -6.33
N THR A 28 -2.78 -17.59 -5.81
CA THR A 28 -3.39 -18.87 -6.15
C THR A 28 -4.37 -18.77 -7.32
N MET A 29 -4.62 -19.89 -7.98
CA MET A 29 -5.66 -20.04 -9.03
C MET A 29 -7.08 -19.73 -8.53
N LYS A 30 -7.28 -19.65 -7.21
CA LYS A 30 -8.55 -19.24 -6.59
C LYS A 30 -8.78 -17.72 -6.65
N CYS A 31 -7.85 -16.94 -7.21
CA CYS A 31 -8.00 -15.50 -7.36
C CYS A 31 -9.16 -15.16 -8.30
N PRO A 32 -10.14 -14.33 -7.91
CA PRO A 32 -11.30 -14.01 -8.74
C PRO A 32 -10.98 -13.31 -10.06
N ILE A 33 -9.82 -12.68 -10.21
CA ILE A 33 -9.43 -12.06 -11.48
C ILE A 33 -9.02 -13.10 -12.52
N GLU A 34 -8.43 -14.22 -12.10
CA GLU A 34 -8.11 -15.34 -12.98
C GLU A 34 -9.37 -15.97 -13.58
N ARG A 35 -10.41 -16.12 -12.75
CA ARG A 35 -11.67 -16.72 -13.20
C ARG A 35 -12.56 -15.76 -13.98
N ARG A 36 -12.53 -14.48 -13.65
CA ARG A 36 -13.42 -13.43 -14.20
C ARG A 36 -12.64 -12.13 -14.44
N PRO A 37 -11.83 -12.03 -15.53
CA PRO A 37 -10.94 -10.90 -15.79
C PRO A 37 -11.64 -9.63 -16.30
N TYR A 38 -12.93 -9.50 -16.03
CA TYR A 38 -13.74 -8.37 -16.44
C TYR A 38 -14.29 -7.60 -15.23
N PRO A 39 -14.61 -6.30 -15.40
CA PRO A 39 -15.19 -5.48 -14.34
C PRO A 39 -16.45 -6.08 -13.74
N PRO A 40 -16.73 -5.82 -12.45
CA PRO A 40 -17.98 -6.27 -11.83
C PRO A 40 -19.18 -5.49 -12.35
N GLY A 41 -20.36 -6.13 -12.35
CA GLY A 41 -21.63 -5.57 -12.80
C GLY A 41 -22.14 -6.22 -14.09
N ILE A 42 -23.37 -5.88 -14.47
CA ILE A 42 -24.09 -6.46 -15.62
C ILE A 42 -23.33 -6.14 -16.92
N HIS A 43 -22.84 -4.90 -17.07
CA HIS A 43 -22.11 -4.43 -18.25
C HIS A 43 -20.60 -4.71 -18.24
N GLY A 44 -20.12 -5.54 -17.29
CA GLY A 44 -18.67 -5.80 -17.14
C GLY A 44 -17.99 -6.43 -18.36
N ARG A 45 -18.75 -7.14 -19.20
CA ARG A 45 -18.27 -7.76 -20.46
C ARG A 45 -18.43 -6.86 -21.69
N GLY A 46 -19.14 -5.74 -21.54
CA GLY A 46 -19.36 -4.79 -22.63
C GLY A 46 -18.07 -4.10 -23.06
N ARG A 47 -18.02 -3.69 -24.34
CA ARG A 47 -16.92 -2.84 -24.85
C ARG A 47 -17.04 -1.45 -24.25
N ILE A 48 -16.02 -1.01 -23.52
CA ILE A 48 -15.95 0.32 -22.92
C ILE A 48 -14.95 1.15 -23.74
N ARG A 49 -15.40 2.28 -24.28
CA ARG A 49 -14.50 3.27 -24.88
C ARG A 49 -13.74 3.97 -23.76
N GLU A 50 -12.43 3.87 -23.77
CA GLU A 50 -11.57 4.50 -22.76
C GLU A 50 -11.25 5.92 -23.22
N SER A 51 -11.77 6.94 -22.50
CA SER A 51 -11.39 8.34 -22.66
C SER A 51 -10.13 8.64 -21.83
N GLU A 52 -9.41 9.71 -22.18
CA GLU A 52 -8.25 10.16 -21.39
C GLU A 52 -8.59 10.39 -19.92
N TYR A 53 -9.72 11.06 -19.65
CA TYR A 53 -10.21 11.23 -18.29
C TYR A 53 -10.39 9.90 -17.57
N MET A 54 -10.94 8.89 -18.25
CA MET A 54 -11.11 7.58 -17.67
C MET A 54 -9.77 6.91 -17.35
N LEU A 55 -8.76 7.03 -18.21
CA LEU A 55 -7.42 6.49 -17.97
C LEU A 55 -6.79 7.16 -16.74
N GLN A 56 -6.79 8.48 -16.69
CA GLN A 56 -6.29 9.26 -15.55
C GLN A 56 -7.00 8.89 -14.25
N LEU A 57 -8.33 8.79 -14.29
CA LEU A 57 -9.13 8.39 -13.13
C LEU A 57 -8.81 6.97 -12.67
N ARG A 58 -8.60 6.02 -13.60
CA ARG A 58 -8.25 4.63 -13.24
C ARG A 58 -6.88 4.55 -12.59
N GLU A 59 -5.89 5.28 -13.08
CA GLU A 59 -4.56 5.30 -12.46
C GLU A 59 -4.62 5.85 -11.01
N LYS A 60 -5.32 6.95 -10.80
CA LYS A 60 -5.55 7.48 -9.45
C LYS A 60 -6.25 6.45 -8.56
N GLN A 61 -7.34 5.83 -9.05
CA GLN A 61 -8.09 4.84 -8.27
C GLN A 61 -7.25 3.60 -7.97
N LYS A 62 -6.39 3.17 -8.90
CA LYS A 62 -5.45 2.07 -8.72
C LYS A 62 -4.49 2.36 -7.57
N ALA A 63 -3.79 3.49 -7.61
CA ALA A 63 -2.88 3.90 -6.54
C ALA A 63 -3.59 3.95 -5.18
N ARG A 64 -4.71 4.66 -5.10
CA ARG A 64 -5.51 4.78 -3.89
C ARG A 64 -5.92 3.43 -3.30
N ARG A 65 -6.29 2.47 -4.15
CA ARG A 65 -6.74 1.12 -3.73
C ARG A 65 -5.60 0.25 -3.26
N ILE A 66 -4.44 0.34 -3.90
CA ILE A 66 -3.23 -0.39 -3.49
C ILE A 66 -2.85 0.00 -2.06
N TYR A 67 -2.82 1.30 -1.75
CA TYR A 67 -2.47 1.81 -0.41
C TYR A 67 -3.65 1.86 0.57
N GLY A 68 -4.87 1.50 0.15
CA GLY A 68 -6.05 1.43 1.01
C GLY A 68 -6.54 2.79 1.51
N LEU A 69 -6.33 3.86 0.75
CA LEU A 69 -6.73 5.23 1.10
C LEU A 69 -8.12 5.59 0.60
N LEU A 70 -8.79 6.52 1.30
CA LEU A 70 -9.99 7.19 0.83
C LEU A 70 -9.63 8.46 0.06
N GLU A 71 -10.58 8.96 -0.75
CA GLU A 71 -10.36 10.07 -1.68
C GLU A 71 -9.81 11.33 -0.98
N LYS A 72 -10.44 11.76 0.12
CA LYS A 72 -9.99 12.95 0.87
C LYS A 72 -8.55 12.82 1.36
N GLN A 73 -8.17 11.63 1.87
CA GLN A 73 -6.81 11.40 2.35
C GLN A 73 -5.80 11.42 1.20
N PHE A 74 -6.14 10.80 0.08
CA PHE A 74 -5.28 10.77 -1.10
C PHE A 74 -5.10 12.17 -1.70
N ARG A 75 -6.18 12.95 -1.80
CA ARG A 75 -6.13 14.34 -2.27
C ARG A 75 -5.26 15.22 -1.37
N ASN A 76 -5.37 15.06 -0.06
CA ASN A 76 -4.53 15.80 0.89
C ASN A 76 -3.04 15.44 0.74
N LEU A 77 -2.71 14.16 0.54
CA LEU A 77 -1.33 13.74 0.26
C LEU A 77 -0.82 14.31 -1.06
N TYR A 78 -1.66 14.34 -2.10
CA TYR A 78 -1.31 14.96 -3.37
C TYR A 78 -1.01 16.45 -3.21
N ALA A 79 -1.85 17.20 -2.49
CA ALA A 79 -1.62 18.62 -2.23
C ALA A 79 -0.30 18.86 -1.48
N GLN A 80 0.03 17.99 -0.50
CA GLN A 80 1.32 18.05 0.20
C GLN A 80 2.50 17.73 -0.73
N ALA A 81 2.35 16.73 -1.61
CA ALA A 81 3.40 16.36 -2.56
C ALA A 81 3.64 17.46 -3.61
N ALA A 82 2.58 18.15 -4.05
CA ALA A 82 2.67 19.28 -4.97
C ALA A 82 3.36 20.52 -4.37
N GLY A 83 3.30 20.68 -3.04
CA GLY A 83 4.01 21.74 -2.32
C GLY A 83 5.48 21.43 -2.03
N GLN A 84 5.97 20.24 -2.35
CA GLN A 84 7.38 19.87 -2.17
C GLN A 84 8.18 20.13 -3.45
N THR A 85 9.47 20.44 -3.29
CA THR A 85 10.41 20.59 -4.41
C THR A 85 10.60 19.25 -5.13
N GLY A 86 10.73 19.28 -6.46
CA GLY A 86 10.93 18.10 -7.30
C GLY A 86 9.68 17.65 -8.06
N ILE A 87 9.70 16.43 -8.57
CA ILE A 87 8.63 15.87 -9.39
C ILE A 87 7.46 15.43 -8.49
N THR A 88 6.31 16.09 -8.63
CA THR A 88 5.11 15.87 -7.80
C THR A 88 4.68 14.40 -7.75
N GLY A 89 4.74 13.69 -8.89
CA GLY A 89 4.36 12.28 -8.96
C GLY A 89 5.26 11.38 -8.10
N GLU A 90 6.57 11.60 -8.15
CA GLU A 90 7.55 10.87 -7.34
C GLU A 90 7.39 11.20 -5.84
N ASN A 91 7.22 12.47 -5.51
CA ASN A 91 6.96 12.91 -4.14
C ASN A 91 5.69 12.24 -3.58
N LEU A 92 4.62 12.15 -4.38
CA LEU A 92 3.39 11.46 -3.99
C LEU A 92 3.63 9.98 -3.68
N LEU A 93 4.32 9.26 -4.58
CA LEU A 93 4.64 7.85 -4.37
C LEU A 93 5.55 7.64 -3.17
N ARG A 94 6.56 8.49 -2.97
CA ARG A 94 7.44 8.50 -1.80
C ARG A 94 6.64 8.66 -0.51
N MET A 95 5.74 9.65 -0.44
CA MET A 95 4.89 9.86 0.73
C MET A 95 3.92 8.69 0.99
N LEU A 96 3.46 8.01 -0.06
CA LEU A 96 2.63 6.81 0.08
C LEU A 96 3.43 5.62 0.64
N GLU A 97 4.67 5.46 0.23
CA GLU A 97 5.56 4.41 0.74
C GLU A 97 6.03 4.68 2.18
N GLN A 98 6.26 5.94 2.57
CA GLN A 98 6.68 6.33 3.91
C GLN A 98 5.62 6.14 5.00
N ARG A 99 4.39 5.80 4.66
CA ARG A 99 3.34 5.56 5.64
C ARG A 99 3.66 4.37 6.53
N LEU A 100 3.46 4.51 7.84
CA LEU A 100 3.76 3.45 8.80
C LEU A 100 3.03 2.14 8.50
N ASP A 101 1.75 2.20 8.08
CA ASP A 101 0.99 1.00 7.68
C ASP A 101 1.63 0.30 6.46
N ASN A 102 2.23 1.05 5.55
CA ASN A 102 2.91 0.49 4.40
C ASN A 102 4.32 -0.03 4.76
N VAL A 103 5.07 0.66 5.59
CA VAL A 103 6.41 0.20 6.06
C VAL A 103 6.31 -1.14 6.77
N VAL A 104 5.35 -1.32 7.68
CA VAL A 104 5.08 -2.60 8.35
C VAL A 104 4.72 -3.71 7.36
N PHE A 105 4.02 -3.36 6.26
CA PHE A 105 3.72 -4.30 5.19
C PHE A 105 4.94 -4.63 4.34
N ARG A 106 5.76 -3.64 3.96
CA ARG A 106 6.98 -3.83 3.16
C ARG A 106 8.06 -4.59 3.93
N GLY A 107 8.12 -4.41 5.24
CA GLY A 107 9.02 -5.14 6.13
C GLY A 107 8.67 -6.62 6.32
N GLY A 108 7.61 -7.13 5.66
CA GLY A 108 7.26 -8.56 5.70
C GLY A 108 6.45 -8.99 6.92
N PHE A 109 6.15 -8.12 7.88
CA PHE A 109 5.43 -8.52 9.10
C PHE A 109 3.97 -8.89 8.83
N ALA A 110 3.32 -8.22 7.89
CA ALA A 110 1.91 -8.42 7.56
C ALA A 110 1.72 -8.97 6.15
N SER A 111 0.77 -9.90 5.97
CA SER A 111 0.42 -10.45 4.65
C SER A 111 -0.28 -9.43 3.74
N THR A 112 -0.94 -8.43 4.31
CA THR A 112 -1.65 -7.38 3.56
C THR A 112 -1.51 -6.01 4.23
N ARG A 113 -1.63 -4.92 3.44
CA ARG A 113 -1.67 -3.55 3.96
C ARG A 113 -2.84 -3.31 4.92
N ASN A 114 -3.96 -4.02 4.76
CA ASN A 114 -5.08 -3.94 5.68
C ASN A 114 -4.76 -4.55 7.05
N GLN A 115 -4.01 -5.64 7.08
CA GLN A 115 -3.55 -6.29 8.31
C GLN A 115 -2.54 -5.38 9.04
N SER A 116 -1.54 -4.86 8.33
CA SER A 116 -0.57 -3.93 8.91
C SER A 116 -1.24 -2.71 9.51
N ARG A 117 -2.20 -2.12 8.78
CA ARG A 117 -2.99 -0.99 9.28
C ARG A 117 -3.76 -1.33 10.55
N GLN A 118 -4.30 -2.54 10.66
CA GLN A 118 -4.98 -3.00 11.88
C GLN A 118 -4.00 -3.11 13.04
N TRP A 119 -2.82 -3.66 12.83
CA TRP A 119 -1.81 -3.78 13.87
C TRP A 119 -1.31 -2.42 14.38
N VAL A 120 -1.07 -1.48 13.47
CA VAL A 120 -0.73 -0.10 13.88
C VAL A 120 -1.83 0.48 14.74
N ARG A 121 -3.10 0.38 14.33
CA ARG A 121 -4.23 0.93 15.10
C ARG A 121 -4.43 0.25 16.46
N HIS A 122 -4.15 -1.04 16.56
CA HIS A 122 -4.22 -1.77 17.83
C HIS A 122 -3.00 -1.52 18.74
N GLY A 123 -2.04 -0.71 18.26
CA GLY A 123 -0.86 -0.32 19.05
C GLY A 123 0.17 -1.43 19.21
N HIS A 124 0.24 -2.31 18.22
CA HIS A 124 1.24 -3.37 18.16
C HIS A 124 2.56 -2.93 17.53
N VAL A 125 2.68 -1.67 17.13
CA VAL A 125 3.84 -1.09 16.44
C VAL A 125 4.41 0.04 17.26
N THR A 126 5.73 0.07 17.37
CA THR A 126 6.51 1.16 17.97
C THR A 126 7.42 1.78 16.91
N VAL A 127 7.68 3.08 17.03
CA VAL A 127 8.66 3.82 16.24
C VAL A 127 9.63 4.47 17.22
N ASN A 128 10.92 4.17 17.09
CA ASN A 128 11.97 4.63 18.00
C ASN A 128 11.60 4.36 19.48
N GLY A 129 11.10 3.15 19.78
CA GLY A 129 10.67 2.74 21.11
C GLY A 129 9.32 3.31 21.57
N LYS A 130 8.73 4.29 20.87
CA LYS A 130 7.43 4.91 21.24
C LYS A 130 6.28 4.23 20.49
N ARG A 131 5.20 3.91 21.19
CA ARG A 131 3.99 3.32 20.60
C ARG A 131 3.29 4.33 19.68
N VAL A 132 3.05 3.94 18.42
CA VAL A 132 2.36 4.75 17.43
C VAL A 132 1.10 4.02 16.94
N THR A 133 -0.07 4.66 17.05
CA THR A 133 -1.37 4.09 16.66
C THR A 133 -1.96 4.72 15.39
N ILE A 134 -1.20 5.62 14.74
CA ILE A 134 -1.62 6.38 13.56
C ILE A 134 -1.03 5.73 12.31
N PRO A 135 -1.83 5.03 11.46
CA PRO A 135 -1.34 4.38 10.25
C PRO A 135 -0.75 5.32 9.20
N SER A 136 -1.18 6.59 9.21
CA SER A 136 -0.68 7.63 8.30
C SER A 136 0.57 8.35 8.82
N PHE A 137 1.16 7.89 9.93
CA PHE A 137 2.43 8.41 10.41
C PHE A 137 3.47 8.28 9.32
N GLN A 138 4.19 9.37 9.02
CA GLN A 138 5.25 9.40 8.01
C GLN A 138 6.57 9.07 8.69
N VAL A 139 7.17 7.95 8.30
CA VAL A 139 8.51 7.58 8.78
C VAL A 139 9.58 8.40 8.08
N ARG A 140 10.68 8.63 8.77
CA ARG A 140 11.84 9.37 8.29
C ARG A 140 13.06 8.47 8.17
N LYS A 141 14.08 8.93 7.48
CA LYS A 141 15.39 8.28 7.45
C LYS A 141 15.92 8.11 8.88
N GLY A 142 16.40 6.92 9.20
CA GLY A 142 16.90 6.55 10.52
C GLY A 142 15.83 6.06 11.51
N ASP A 143 14.54 6.14 11.17
CA ASP A 143 13.50 5.62 12.06
C ASP A 143 13.55 4.09 12.15
N VAL A 144 13.42 3.58 13.37
CA VAL A 144 13.36 2.17 13.69
C VAL A 144 11.93 1.79 14.03
N VAL A 145 11.31 0.96 13.18
CA VAL A 145 9.94 0.46 13.33
C VAL A 145 9.99 -0.96 13.86
N GLN A 146 9.39 -1.22 15.02
CA GLN A 146 9.38 -2.54 15.66
C GLN A 146 7.97 -2.99 16.00
N LEU A 147 7.78 -4.31 16.04
CA LEU A 147 6.59 -4.89 16.65
C LEU A 147 6.77 -4.99 18.17
N SER A 148 5.71 -4.67 18.92
CA SER A 148 5.71 -4.83 20.39
C SER A 148 5.97 -6.29 20.79
N PRO A 149 6.55 -6.55 21.97
CA PRO A 149 6.83 -7.92 22.44
C PRO A 149 5.59 -8.84 22.40
N LYS A 150 4.42 -8.28 22.74
CA LYS A 150 3.14 -9.00 22.66
C LYS A 150 2.79 -9.38 21.21
N ALA A 151 3.04 -8.51 20.25
CA ALA A 151 2.74 -8.75 18.84
C ALA A 151 3.71 -9.79 18.23
N ARG A 152 4.99 -9.77 18.59
CA ARG A 152 6.00 -10.75 18.11
C ARG A 152 5.58 -12.19 18.43
N ASN A 153 4.93 -12.41 19.57
CA ASN A 153 4.48 -13.71 20.02
C ASN A 153 3.16 -14.19 19.38
N MET A 154 2.51 -13.35 18.56
CA MET A 154 1.31 -13.77 17.85
C MET A 154 1.63 -14.82 16.79
N ILE A 155 0.87 -15.92 16.76
CA ILE A 155 1.00 -17.01 15.79
C ILE A 155 0.98 -16.48 14.35
N VAL A 156 0.10 -15.51 14.05
CA VAL A 156 -0.02 -14.90 12.72
C VAL A 156 1.24 -14.14 12.31
N VAL A 157 1.93 -13.48 13.24
CA VAL A 157 3.17 -12.75 12.96
C VAL A 157 4.29 -13.74 12.66
N ARG A 158 4.46 -14.76 13.51
CA ARG A 158 5.45 -15.82 13.31
C ARG A 158 5.23 -16.50 11.96
N HIS A 159 4.00 -16.93 11.68
CA HIS A 159 3.66 -17.52 10.39
C HIS A 159 3.98 -16.58 9.20
N ASN A 160 3.72 -15.28 9.32
CA ASN A 160 4.07 -14.35 8.25
C ASN A 160 5.58 -14.22 8.07
N LEU A 161 6.37 -14.17 9.14
CA LEU A 161 7.83 -14.10 9.06
C LEU A 161 8.43 -15.37 8.42
N ASP A 162 7.84 -16.54 8.72
CA ASP A 162 8.32 -17.83 8.22
C ASP A 162 7.90 -18.11 6.76
N THR A 163 6.72 -17.62 6.34
CA THR A 163 6.11 -18.02 5.06
C THR A 163 6.07 -16.91 4.00
N LEU A 164 6.25 -15.64 4.38
CA LEU A 164 6.23 -14.56 3.41
C LEU A 164 7.62 -14.37 2.79
N ASP A 165 7.83 -14.99 1.64
CA ASP A 165 8.96 -14.77 0.73
C ASP A 165 8.85 -13.40 0.05
N ARG A 166 8.79 -12.34 0.87
CA ARG A 166 8.65 -10.99 0.34
C ARG A 166 10.00 -10.30 0.27
N ILE A 167 10.34 -9.84 -0.92
CA ILE A 167 11.53 -9.03 -1.13
C ILE A 167 11.35 -7.69 -0.41
N VAL A 168 12.18 -7.44 0.60
CA VAL A 168 12.22 -6.15 1.30
C VAL A 168 12.90 -5.14 0.38
N PRO A 169 12.30 -3.96 0.13
CA PRO A 169 12.91 -2.93 -0.70
C PRO A 169 14.26 -2.45 -0.11
N GLN A 170 15.20 -2.05 -0.97
CA GLN A 170 16.55 -1.65 -0.58
C GLN A 170 16.62 -0.45 0.38
N TRP A 171 15.61 0.41 0.38
CA TRP A 171 15.50 1.55 1.28
C TRP A 171 15.12 1.18 2.72
N LEU A 172 14.73 -0.10 2.94
CA LEU A 172 14.44 -0.68 4.25
C LEU A 172 15.47 -1.75 4.60
N ASP A 173 15.82 -1.82 5.86
CA ASP A 173 16.61 -2.89 6.44
C ASP A 173 15.75 -3.64 7.45
N ALA A 174 15.37 -4.87 7.12
CA ALA A 174 14.52 -5.69 7.97
C ALA A 174 15.34 -6.75 8.69
N VAL A 175 15.17 -6.81 10.02
CA VAL A 175 15.69 -7.86 10.87
C VAL A 175 14.52 -8.72 11.36
N PRO A 176 14.19 -9.83 10.67
CA PRO A 176 13.02 -10.65 10.98
C PRO A 176 13.05 -11.23 12.41
N ALA A 177 14.23 -11.64 12.89
CA ALA A 177 14.41 -12.20 14.22
C ALA A 177 13.95 -11.24 15.35
N GLU A 178 14.19 -9.94 15.15
CA GLU A 178 13.79 -8.91 16.10
C GLU A 178 12.42 -8.29 15.77
N ALA A 179 11.81 -8.72 14.67
CA ALA A 179 10.62 -8.10 14.10
C ALA A 179 10.74 -6.57 13.98
N GLN A 180 11.89 -6.14 13.45
CA GLN A 180 12.33 -4.76 13.34
C GLN A 180 12.60 -4.40 11.87
N VAL A 181 12.30 -3.16 11.51
CA VAL A 181 12.66 -2.56 10.22
C VAL A 181 13.26 -1.18 10.47
N THR A 182 14.43 -0.94 9.91
CA THR A 182 15.09 0.37 9.93
C THR A 182 14.94 1.04 8.56
N VAL A 183 14.59 2.31 8.55
CA VAL A 183 14.51 3.11 7.33
C VAL A 183 15.91 3.63 7.01
N ARG A 184 16.60 3.04 6.03
CA ARG A 184 17.95 3.46 5.62
C ARG A 184 17.93 4.80 4.89
N GLU A 185 17.02 4.90 3.91
CA GLU A 185 16.90 6.07 3.04
C GLU A 185 15.42 6.30 2.69
N LEU A 186 15.13 7.43 2.06
CA LEU A 186 13.79 7.66 1.51
C LEU A 186 13.68 6.92 0.16
N PRO A 187 12.52 6.30 -0.14
CA PRO A 187 12.39 5.51 -1.36
C PRO A 187 12.52 6.37 -2.62
N LEU A 188 13.34 5.93 -3.55
CA LEU A 188 13.43 6.46 -4.92
C LEU A 188 12.35 5.82 -5.79
N ARG A 189 11.99 6.47 -6.91
CA ARG A 189 10.95 5.97 -7.83
C ARG A 189 11.24 4.55 -8.32
N GLU A 190 12.47 4.24 -8.63
CA GLU A 190 12.92 2.93 -9.12
C GLU A 190 12.76 1.81 -8.11
N GLN A 191 12.82 2.14 -6.81
CA GLN A 191 12.66 1.18 -5.71
C GLN A 191 11.19 0.92 -5.35
N ILE A 192 10.26 1.68 -5.97
CA ILE A 192 8.83 1.56 -5.70
C ILE A 192 8.20 0.62 -6.75
N ASP A 193 8.05 -0.63 -6.36
CA ASP A 193 7.46 -1.69 -7.17
C ASP A 193 5.91 -1.61 -7.16
N VAL A 194 5.36 -0.53 -7.69
CA VAL A 194 3.91 -0.35 -7.83
C VAL A 194 3.60 0.01 -9.29
N PRO A 195 2.73 -0.75 -9.97
CA PRO A 195 2.42 -0.54 -11.38
C PRO A 195 1.45 0.63 -11.57
N VAL A 196 1.89 1.83 -11.25
CA VAL A 196 1.13 3.08 -11.35
C VAL A 196 1.90 4.08 -12.20
N ARG A 197 1.19 4.74 -13.11
CA ARG A 197 1.71 5.86 -13.90
C ARG A 197 1.34 7.17 -13.20
N GLU A 198 2.29 7.69 -12.44
CA GLU A 198 2.09 8.88 -11.60
C GLU A 198 1.76 10.15 -12.40
N GLN A 199 2.29 10.27 -13.62
CA GLN A 199 2.00 11.40 -14.51
C GLN A 199 0.50 11.57 -14.77
N LEU A 200 -0.22 10.49 -15.06
CA LEU A 200 -1.66 10.51 -15.29
C LEU A 200 -2.45 10.97 -14.04
N ILE A 201 -1.90 10.72 -12.84
CA ILE A 201 -2.50 11.20 -11.59
C ILE A 201 -2.29 12.71 -11.46
N VAL A 202 -1.10 13.20 -11.79
CA VAL A 202 -0.77 14.64 -11.77
C VAL A 202 -1.66 15.38 -12.75
N GLU A 203 -1.77 14.90 -14.00
CA GLU A 203 -2.63 15.47 -15.03
C GLU A 203 -4.10 15.53 -14.60
N LEU A 204 -4.61 14.49 -13.90
CA LEU A 204 -5.99 14.48 -13.41
C LEU A 204 -6.25 15.59 -12.39
N TYR A 205 -5.30 15.88 -11.52
CA TYR A 205 -5.45 16.89 -10.47
C TYR A 205 -5.06 18.31 -10.91
N SER A 206 -4.42 18.45 -12.09
CA SER A 206 -4.05 19.75 -12.68
C SER A 206 -5.19 20.40 -13.46
N LYS A 207 -6.27 19.66 -13.69
CA LYS A 207 -7.47 20.12 -14.43
C LYS A 207 -8.43 20.88 -13.55
#